data_79fad0da8a19d7031811d4cdaa8d65d9
#
_entry.id   79fad0da8a19d7031811d4cdaa8d65d9
#
_cell.length_a   1.000
_cell.length_b   1.000
_cell.length_c   1.000
_cell.angle_alpha   90.00
_cell.angle_beta   90.00
_cell.angle_gamma   90.00
#
_symmetry.space_group_name_H-M   'P 1'
#
loop_
_entity.id
_entity.type
_entity.pdbx_description
1 polymer ?
#
loop_
_entity_poly.entity_id
_entity_poly.type
_entity_poly.pdbx_seq_one_letter_code
_entity_poly.pdbx_strand_id
1 'polypeptide(L)' 'MIEKDYCITFIPILESGQPDILNCQQVFLKLSESKAESLQKIFATDKNFGFITTIEEFILN' A
#
# COMPACT_ATOMS: atom_id res chain seq x y z
N MET A 1 -4.81 1.22 22.52
CA MET A 1 -4.71 1.59 21.09
C MET A 1 -5.37 0.49 20.27
N ILE A 2 -6.29 0.88 19.39
CA ILE A 2 -7.02 -0.08 18.56
C ILE A 2 -6.27 -0.24 17.25
N GLU A 3 -5.94 -1.48 16.92
CA GLU A 3 -5.37 -1.81 15.62
C GLU A 3 -6.44 -2.34 14.70
N LYS A 4 -6.34 -1.97 13.44
CA LYS A 4 -7.26 -2.42 12.39
C LYS A 4 -6.49 -3.22 11.36
N ASP A 5 -7.21 -3.99 10.58
CA ASP A 5 -6.61 -4.75 9.49
C ASP A 5 -6.49 -3.86 8.25
N TYR A 6 -5.30 -3.87 7.65
CA TYR A 6 -5.03 -3.11 6.43
C TYR A 6 -4.45 -4.01 5.37
N CYS A 7 -4.70 -3.64 4.13
CA CYS A 7 -4.10 -4.27 2.96
C CYS A 7 -3.21 -3.24 2.27
N ILE A 8 -1.95 -3.58 2.10
CA ILE A 8 -1.01 -2.76 1.33
C ILE A 8 -0.79 -3.47 0.00
N THR A 9 -1.01 -2.74 -1.09
CA THR A 9 -0.85 -3.27 -2.44
C THR A 9 0.35 -2.59 -3.09
N PHE A 10 1.26 -3.40 -3.62
CA PHE A 10 2.44 -2.95 -4.35
C PHE A 10 2.30 -3.34 -5.82
N ILE A 11 2.29 -2.35 -6.70
CA ILE A 11 2.18 -2.58 -8.13
C ILE A 11 3.48 -2.09 -8.78
N PRO A 12 4.31 -2.99 -9.35
CA PRO A 12 5.54 -2.57 -10.02
C PRO A 12 5.23 -1.68 -11.22
N ILE A 13 6.14 -0.78 -11.51
CA ILE A 13 6.04 0.10 -12.69
C ILE A 13 6.97 -0.44 -13.75
N LEU A 14 6.42 -0.71 -14.94
CA LEU A 14 7.20 -1.18 -16.08
C LEU A 14 8.10 -0.05 -16.60
N GLU A 15 9.11 -0.42 -17.40
CA GLU A 15 10.00 0.58 -18.02
C GLU A 15 9.23 1.60 -18.86
N SER A 16 8.08 1.19 -19.42
CA SER A 16 7.21 2.08 -20.16
C SER A 16 6.49 3.10 -19.30
N GLY A 17 6.55 2.95 -17.96
CA GLY A 17 5.84 3.79 -17.02
C GLY A 17 4.45 3.29 -16.66
N GLN A 18 4.03 2.16 -17.24
CA GLN A 18 2.71 1.59 -16.98
C GLN A 18 2.75 0.63 -15.79
N PRO A 19 1.64 0.51 -15.05
CA PRO A 19 1.60 -0.42 -13.92
C PRO A 19 1.58 -1.87 -14.39
N ASP A 20 2.38 -2.70 -13.72
CA ASP A 20 2.45 -4.14 -13.99
C ASP A 20 1.49 -4.87 -13.05
N ILE A 21 0.23 -4.92 -13.43
CA ILE A 21 -0.84 -5.47 -12.60
C ILE A 21 -0.67 -6.97 -12.38
N LEU A 22 -0.06 -7.66 -13.35
CA LEU A 22 0.14 -9.11 -13.24
C LEU A 22 1.13 -9.49 -12.14
N ASN A 23 2.00 -8.58 -11.75
CA ASN A 23 2.99 -8.81 -10.72
C ASN A 23 2.73 -8.00 -9.44
N CYS A 24 1.49 -7.57 -9.23
CA CYS A 24 1.16 -6.87 -8.00
C CYS A 24 1.22 -7.84 -6.82
N GLN A 25 1.60 -7.30 -5.65
CA GLN A 25 1.66 -8.06 -4.41
C GLN A 25 0.84 -7.36 -3.35
N GLN A 26 0.27 -8.15 -2.45
CA GLN A 26 -0.52 -7.62 -1.35
C GLN A 26 -0.01 -8.17 -0.03
N VAL A 27 0.03 -7.30 0.96
CA VAL A 27 0.43 -7.63 2.32
C VAL A 27 -0.71 -7.23 3.25
N PHE A 28 -1.11 -8.14 4.12
CA PHE A 28 -2.15 -7.89 5.12
C PHE A 28 -1.49 -7.78 6.49
N LEU A 29 -1.78 -6.70 7.21
CA LEU A 29 -1.18 -6.48 8.52
C LEU A 29 -2.09 -5.65 9.40
N LYS A 30 -1.82 -5.68 10.70
CA LYS A 30 -2.55 -4.88 11.67
C LYS A 30 -1.75 -3.64 12.02
N LEU A 31 -2.42 -2.50 11.96
CA LEU A 31 -1.82 -1.20 12.24
C LEU A 31 -2.80 -0.34 13.01
N SER A 32 -2.25 0.58 13.81
CA SER A 32 -3.07 1.66 14.35
C SER A 32 -3.42 2.63 13.22
N GLU A 33 -4.51 3.34 13.38
CA GLU A 33 -4.96 4.30 12.38
C GLU A 33 -3.89 5.37 12.11
N SER A 34 -3.20 5.83 13.15
CA SER A 34 -2.16 6.85 13.00
C SER A 34 -0.97 6.31 12.19
N LYS A 35 -0.59 5.05 12.39
CA LYS A 35 0.49 4.45 11.60
C LYS A 35 0.08 4.29 10.15
N ALA A 36 -1.17 3.88 9.91
CA ALA A 36 -1.69 3.73 8.55
C ALA A 36 -1.68 5.07 7.82
N GLU A 37 -2.08 6.15 8.47
CA GLU A 37 -2.04 7.49 7.89
C GLU A 37 -0.62 7.92 7.57
N SER A 38 0.33 7.63 8.46
CA SER A 38 1.73 7.96 8.23
C SER A 38 2.29 7.21 7.01
N LEU A 39 1.98 5.93 6.90
CA LEU A 39 2.40 5.13 5.75
C LEU A 39 1.76 5.64 4.46
N GLN A 40 0.49 6.01 4.50
CA GLN A 40 -0.20 6.55 3.33
C GLN A 40 0.48 7.81 2.82
N LYS A 41 0.91 8.69 3.72
CA LYS A 41 1.65 9.90 3.35
C LYS A 41 2.99 9.57 2.71
N ILE A 42 3.72 8.60 3.28
CA ILE A 42 5.01 8.17 2.74
C ILE A 42 4.81 7.60 1.33
N PHE A 43 3.83 6.73 1.13
CA PHE A 43 3.58 6.12 -0.17
C PHE A 43 3.12 7.14 -1.21
N ALA A 44 2.40 8.19 -0.79
CA ALA A 44 1.95 9.23 -1.70
C ALA A 44 3.09 10.14 -2.16
N THR A 45 4.10 10.34 -1.31
CA THR A 45 5.20 11.28 -1.60
C THR A 45 6.42 10.62 -2.20
N ASP A 46 6.65 9.34 -1.92
CA ASP A 46 7.86 8.65 -2.38
C ASP A 46 7.56 7.84 -3.63
N LYS A 47 7.84 8.43 -4.78
CA LYS A 47 7.62 7.80 -6.08
C LYS A 47 8.87 7.10 -6.62
N ASN A 48 9.93 7.04 -5.81
CA ASN A 48 11.22 6.57 -6.31
C ASN A 48 11.48 5.08 -6.11
N PHE A 49 10.51 4.34 -5.56
CA PHE A 49 10.68 2.91 -5.33
C PHE A 49 10.35 2.03 -6.53
N GLY A 50 9.90 2.61 -7.64
CA GLY A 50 9.49 1.80 -8.79
C GLY A 50 8.18 1.06 -8.58
N PHE A 51 7.39 1.46 -7.60
CA PHE A 51 6.10 0.84 -7.29
C PHE A 51 5.02 1.89 -7.10
N ILE A 52 3.81 1.53 -7.48
CA ILE A 52 2.62 2.23 -7.03
C ILE A 52 2.16 1.51 -5.78
N THR A 53 2.09 2.22 -4.66
CA THR A 53 1.75 1.61 -3.38
C THR A 53 0.49 2.24 -2.83
N THR A 54 -0.47 1.41 -2.44
CA THR A 54 -1.70 1.85 -1.81
C THR A 54 -1.92 1.12 -0.50
N ILE A 55 -2.59 1.78 0.43
CA ILE A 55 -2.99 1.16 1.69
C ILE A 55 -4.47 1.40 1.91
N GLU A 56 -5.21 0.35 2.25
CA GLU A 56 -6.65 0.41 2.48
C GLU A 56 -7.02 -0.40 3.70
N GLU A 57 -8.02 0.09 4.44
CA GLU A 57 -8.58 -0.66 5.54
C GLU A 57 -9.33 -1.87 5.00
N PHE A 58 -9.05 -3.03 5.58
CA PHE A 58 -9.68 -4.28 5.19
C PHE A 58 -10.66 -4.69 6.28
N ILE A 59 -11.94 -4.71 5.95
CA ILE A 59 -12.99 -5.05 6.90
C ILE A 59 -13.45 -6.48 6.62
N LEU A 60 -13.25 -7.35 7.62
CA LEU A 60 -13.73 -8.71 7.57
C LEU A 60 -15.16 -8.75 8.10
N ASN A 61 -16.10 -9.15 7.28
CA ASN A 61 -17.48 -9.35 7.69
C ASN A 61 -17.77 -10.83 7.86
#